data_1a4e705d063e9e4fa4fb4b26e39fe289
#
_entry.id   1a4e705d063e9e4fa4fb4b26e39fe289
#
_cell.length_a   1.000
_cell.length_b   1.000
_cell.length_c   1.000
_cell.angle_alpha   90.00
_cell.angle_beta   90.00
_cell.angle_gamma   90.00
#
_symmetry.space_group_name_H-M   'P 1'
#
loop_
_entity.id
_entity.type
_entity.pdbx_description
1 polymer ?
#
loop_
_entity_poly.entity_id
_entity_poly.type
_entity_poly.pdbx_seq_one_letter_code
_entity_poly.pdbx_strand_id
1 'polypeptide(L)'
;MQQRSTVPQVPQYSVGKILLVWAAAAGPMAVLGWIVGPALAGPLGGLPMARLWGITVGLIWQFVLVLILLRREGGTLRWADVRERLWLRAPVNAAGRTDRRLWWWLAPLIIVSAVYALMISGVVEDLWVKLFPFFAEPASFSMNAFMASPESRAALAGNWGLFLLFLVQMFFNTVIGEELLFRGILLPRMAGAFGRWDWLANGILFGFYHWHQPWGMLGSAIDGSLLYALPSRLFKSAWFGIIVHSGQSVYFTFLLLGLMLGLAN
;
A
#
# COMPACT_ATOMS: atom_id res chain seq x y z
N MET A 1 -21.20 -35.22 -18.31
CA MET A 1 -21.60 -34.15 -17.37
C MET A 1 -20.35 -33.33 -17.02
N GLN A 2 -20.15 -32.19 -17.69
CA GLN A 2 -19.06 -31.26 -17.33
C GLN A 2 -19.47 -30.53 -16.05
N GLN A 3 -18.80 -30.78 -14.93
CA GLN A 3 -18.86 -29.93 -13.76
C GLN A 3 -18.33 -28.53 -14.16
N ARG A 4 -19.23 -27.59 -14.42
CA ARG A 4 -18.90 -26.19 -14.48
C ARG A 4 -18.27 -25.83 -13.12
N SER A 5 -16.98 -25.54 -13.12
CA SER A 5 -16.31 -24.97 -11.96
C SER A 5 -16.99 -23.65 -11.63
N THR A 6 -17.77 -23.63 -10.58
CA THR A 6 -18.40 -22.40 -10.03
C THR A 6 -17.34 -21.61 -9.28
N VAL A 7 -16.31 -21.14 -9.98
CA VAL A 7 -15.47 -20.07 -9.44
C VAL A 7 -16.37 -18.84 -9.35
N PRO A 8 -16.58 -18.25 -8.17
CA PRO A 8 -17.41 -17.08 -8.04
C PRO A 8 -16.88 -15.98 -8.98
N GLN A 9 -17.69 -15.56 -9.93
CA GLN A 9 -17.30 -14.44 -10.79
C GLN A 9 -17.21 -13.20 -9.91
N VAL A 10 -16.04 -12.57 -9.88
CA VAL A 10 -15.83 -11.31 -9.16
C VAL A 10 -16.67 -10.23 -9.87
N PRO A 11 -17.56 -9.50 -9.16
CA PRO A 11 -18.41 -8.49 -9.78
C PRO A 11 -17.56 -7.36 -10.34
N GLN A 12 -17.89 -6.86 -11.54
CA GLN A 12 -17.19 -5.71 -12.11
C GLN A 12 -17.77 -4.40 -11.58
N TYR A 13 -16.90 -3.42 -11.32
CA TYR A 13 -17.29 -2.11 -10.82
C TYR A 13 -17.38 -1.09 -11.97
N SER A 14 -18.36 -0.20 -11.88
CA SER A 14 -18.38 1.02 -12.68
C SER A 14 -17.28 2.00 -12.23
N VAL A 15 -16.89 2.92 -13.10
CA VAL A 15 -15.93 3.99 -12.77
C VAL A 15 -16.37 4.74 -11.50
N GLY A 16 -17.65 5.11 -11.39
CA GLY A 16 -18.17 5.80 -10.21
C GLY A 16 -18.00 4.99 -8.92
N LYS A 17 -18.24 3.66 -8.97
CA LYS A 17 -18.02 2.80 -7.80
C LYS A 17 -16.54 2.66 -7.44
N ILE A 18 -15.65 2.59 -8.43
CA ILE A 18 -14.19 2.55 -8.22
C ILE A 18 -13.75 3.83 -7.52
N LEU A 19 -14.16 5.00 -8.04
CA LEU A 19 -13.82 6.29 -7.44
C LEU A 19 -14.43 6.48 -6.04
N LEU A 20 -15.62 5.98 -5.78
CA LEU A 20 -16.22 6.00 -4.45
C LEU A 20 -15.42 5.17 -3.45
N VAL A 21 -15.00 3.95 -3.82
CA VAL A 21 -14.15 3.09 -2.97
C VAL A 21 -12.80 3.76 -2.74
N TRP A 22 -12.20 4.32 -3.78
CA TRP A 22 -10.97 5.08 -3.68
C TRP A 22 -11.11 6.29 -2.74
N ALA A 23 -12.15 7.09 -2.88
CA ALA A 23 -12.40 8.26 -2.03
C ALA A 23 -12.67 7.87 -0.58
N ALA A 24 -13.34 6.74 -0.34
CA ALA A 24 -13.56 6.18 1.00
C ALA A 24 -12.27 5.73 1.69
N ALA A 25 -11.20 5.45 0.92
CA ALA A 25 -9.87 5.19 1.45
C ALA A 25 -9.03 6.48 1.57
N ALA A 26 -8.94 7.26 0.48
CA ALA A 26 -8.08 8.45 0.39
C ALA A 26 -8.56 9.60 1.29
N GLY A 27 -9.86 9.83 1.38
CA GLY A 27 -10.43 10.91 2.19
C GLY A 27 -10.07 10.82 3.67
N PRO A 28 -10.35 9.70 4.36
CA PRO A 28 -9.93 9.53 5.76
C PRO A 28 -8.43 9.66 5.96
N MET A 29 -7.61 9.12 5.05
CA MET A 29 -6.14 9.25 5.13
C MET A 29 -5.71 10.72 5.05
N ALA A 30 -6.28 11.50 4.14
CA ALA A 30 -5.99 12.94 4.02
C ALA A 30 -6.41 13.69 5.29
N VAL A 31 -7.61 13.44 5.83
CA VAL A 31 -8.10 14.05 7.07
C VAL A 31 -7.19 13.70 8.25
N LEU A 32 -6.82 12.43 8.39
CA LEU A 32 -5.93 11.97 9.45
C LEU A 32 -4.52 12.58 9.33
N GLY A 33 -3.98 12.69 8.13
CA GLY A 33 -2.64 13.24 7.88
C GLY A 33 -2.55 14.75 8.03
N TRP A 34 -3.55 15.51 7.56
CA TRP A 34 -3.48 16.97 7.46
C TRP A 34 -4.25 17.73 8.55
N ILE A 35 -5.23 17.10 9.17
CA ILE A 35 -6.09 17.76 10.17
C ILE A 35 -5.91 17.12 11.54
N VAL A 36 -6.18 15.82 11.66
CA VAL A 36 -6.17 15.13 12.97
C VAL A 36 -4.75 15.01 13.52
N GLY A 37 -3.77 14.65 12.68
CA GLY A 37 -2.37 14.55 13.10
C GLY A 37 -1.84 15.84 13.68
N PRO A 38 -1.90 16.99 12.96
CA PRO A 38 -1.50 18.28 13.51
C PRO A 38 -2.25 18.68 14.78
N ALA A 39 -3.58 18.44 14.84
CA ALA A 39 -4.39 18.76 16.03
C ALA A 39 -3.99 17.93 17.28
N LEU A 40 -3.51 16.72 17.09
CA LEU A 40 -3.08 15.81 18.16
C LEU A 40 -1.57 15.78 18.40
N ALA A 41 -0.81 16.66 17.74
CA ALA A 41 0.65 16.66 17.84
C ALA A 41 1.16 16.82 19.28
N GLY A 42 0.57 17.74 20.05
CA GLY A 42 0.94 17.97 21.45
C GLY A 42 0.75 16.70 22.32
N PRO A 43 -0.47 16.16 22.41
CA PRO A 43 -0.76 14.97 23.23
C PRO A 43 0.01 13.71 22.82
N LEU A 44 0.36 13.59 21.54
CA LEU A 44 0.99 12.35 20.99
C LEU A 44 2.52 12.45 20.87
N GLY A 45 3.16 13.44 21.46
CA GLY A 45 4.64 13.53 21.47
C GLY A 45 5.24 14.12 20.19
N GLY A 46 4.50 15.01 19.53
CA GLY A 46 4.96 15.72 18.33
C GLY A 46 4.24 15.31 17.05
N LEU A 47 4.42 16.12 16.03
CA LEU A 47 3.73 15.95 14.74
C LEU A 47 4.07 14.65 14.01
N PRO A 48 5.34 14.19 13.92
CA PRO A 48 5.67 12.92 13.28
C PRO A 48 4.98 11.74 13.95
N MET A 49 4.92 11.75 15.29
CA MET A 49 4.27 10.70 16.06
C MET A 49 2.74 10.70 15.87
N ALA A 50 2.12 11.87 15.91
CA ALA A 50 0.69 12.01 15.68
C ALA A 50 0.29 11.56 14.25
N ARG A 51 1.13 11.85 13.26
CA ARG A 51 0.94 11.36 11.89
C ARG A 51 1.12 9.86 11.78
N LEU A 52 2.11 9.28 12.45
CA LEU A 52 2.30 7.82 12.50
C LEU A 52 1.03 7.13 13.02
N TRP A 53 0.45 7.62 14.11
CA TRP A 53 -0.82 7.13 14.65
C TRP A 53 -1.97 7.33 13.66
N GLY A 54 -2.10 8.52 13.08
CA GLY A 54 -3.15 8.83 12.12
C GLY A 54 -3.10 7.92 10.89
N ILE A 55 -1.92 7.74 10.30
CA ILE A 55 -1.72 6.85 9.16
C ILE A 55 -2.06 5.40 9.54
N THR A 56 -1.61 4.92 10.71
CA THR A 56 -1.95 3.58 11.19
C THR A 56 -3.46 3.36 11.31
N VAL A 57 -4.19 4.32 11.87
CA VAL A 57 -5.66 4.27 11.95
C VAL A 57 -6.29 4.25 10.56
N GLY A 58 -5.79 5.07 9.63
CA GLY A 58 -6.27 5.08 8.25
C GLY A 58 -6.02 3.77 7.50
N LEU A 59 -4.89 3.11 7.74
CA LEU A 59 -4.58 1.79 7.18
C LEU A 59 -5.47 0.70 7.75
N ILE A 60 -5.74 0.73 9.05
CA ILE A 60 -6.71 -0.18 9.70
C ILE A 60 -8.11 0.04 9.09
N TRP A 61 -8.52 1.30 8.88
CA TRP A 61 -9.77 1.61 8.20
C TRP A 61 -9.87 0.99 6.81
N GLN A 62 -8.80 0.98 6.02
CA GLN A 62 -8.81 0.33 4.71
C GLN A 62 -9.09 -1.16 4.79
N PHE A 63 -8.51 -1.85 5.77
CA PHE A 63 -8.84 -3.24 6.01
C PHE A 63 -10.32 -3.43 6.38
N VAL A 64 -10.86 -2.58 7.24
CA VAL A 64 -12.30 -2.59 7.57
C VAL A 64 -13.14 -2.35 6.31
N LEU A 65 -12.72 -1.42 5.44
CA LEU A 65 -13.39 -1.16 4.16
C LEU A 65 -13.38 -2.40 3.25
N VAL A 66 -12.27 -3.13 3.18
CA VAL A 66 -12.20 -4.42 2.46
C VAL A 66 -13.25 -5.40 2.97
N LEU A 67 -13.39 -5.56 4.30
CA LEU A 67 -14.39 -6.45 4.90
C LEU A 67 -15.83 -6.00 4.60
N ILE A 68 -16.09 -4.69 4.66
CA ILE A 68 -17.40 -4.11 4.30
C ILE A 68 -17.75 -4.42 2.84
N LEU A 69 -16.80 -4.21 1.92
CA LEU A 69 -17.02 -4.44 0.49
C LEU A 69 -17.27 -5.93 0.21
N LEU A 70 -16.49 -6.82 0.81
CA LEU A 70 -16.69 -8.27 0.69
C LEU A 70 -18.09 -8.70 1.18
N ARG A 71 -18.56 -8.14 2.29
CA ARG A 71 -19.90 -8.40 2.84
C ARG A 71 -21.01 -7.87 1.93
N ARG A 72 -20.88 -6.61 1.48
CA ARG A 72 -21.89 -5.97 0.61
C ARG A 72 -22.05 -6.64 -0.76
N GLU A 73 -21.03 -7.33 -1.23
CA GLU A 73 -21.10 -8.14 -2.46
C GLU A 73 -21.81 -9.48 -2.26
N GLY A 74 -22.45 -9.71 -1.13
CA GLY A 74 -23.18 -10.95 -0.84
C GLY A 74 -22.27 -12.15 -0.54
N GLY A 75 -20.97 -11.93 -0.35
CA GLY A 75 -20.00 -12.98 -0.05
C GLY A 75 -19.97 -13.37 1.42
N THR A 76 -19.58 -14.60 1.66
CA THR A 76 -19.20 -15.03 3.01
C THR A 76 -17.78 -14.54 3.33
N LEU A 77 -17.44 -14.42 4.62
CA LEU A 77 -16.07 -14.17 5.06
C LEU A 77 -15.31 -15.48 5.35
N ARG A 78 -15.76 -16.60 4.77
CA ARG A 78 -15.01 -17.85 4.84
C ARG A 78 -13.72 -17.68 4.04
N TRP A 79 -12.61 -18.16 4.59
CA TRP A 79 -11.29 -18.00 3.98
C TRP A 79 -11.23 -18.46 2.50
N ALA A 80 -11.90 -19.56 2.17
CA ALA A 80 -11.94 -20.06 0.80
C ALA A 80 -12.54 -19.03 -0.18
N ASP A 81 -13.63 -18.36 0.21
CA ASP A 81 -14.31 -17.35 -0.62
C ASP A 81 -13.49 -16.05 -0.68
N VAL A 82 -12.98 -15.60 0.47
CA VAL A 82 -12.13 -14.40 0.57
C VAL A 82 -10.90 -14.54 -0.30
N ARG A 83 -10.22 -15.67 -0.21
CA ARG A 83 -8.99 -15.96 -0.96
C ARG A 83 -9.21 -15.86 -2.48
N GLU A 84 -10.28 -16.43 -3.01
CA GLU A 84 -10.57 -16.39 -4.43
C GLU A 84 -10.98 -14.98 -4.89
N ARG A 85 -11.82 -14.30 -4.13
CA ARG A 85 -12.34 -12.96 -4.45
C ARG A 85 -11.28 -11.86 -4.37
N LEU A 86 -10.25 -12.04 -3.54
CA LEU A 86 -9.12 -11.12 -3.38
C LEU A 86 -7.86 -11.55 -4.17
N TRP A 87 -7.98 -12.56 -5.02
CA TRP A 87 -6.82 -13.13 -5.72
C TRP A 87 -5.67 -13.56 -4.79
N LEU A 88 -5.96 -13.94 -3.54
CA LEU A 88 -4.99 -14.50 -2.60
C LEU A 88 -4.74 -15.99 -2.91
N ARG A 89 -4.34 -16.26 -4.12
CA ARG A 89 -4.14 -17.60 -4.68
C ARG A 89 -2.80 -17.70 -5.38
N ALA A 90 -2.36 -18.93 -5.62
CA ALA A 90 -1.16 -19.17 -6.42
C ALA A 90 -1.33 -18.59 -7.84
N PRO A 91 -0.23 -18.12 -8.45
CA PRO A 91 -0.26 -17.51 -9.77
C PRO A 91 -0.76 -18.47 -10.84
N VAL A 92 -1.42 -17.90 -11.85
CA VAL A 92 -1.94 -18.64 -13.01
C VAL A 92 -1.24 -18.18 -14.29
N ASN A 93 -0.99 -19.12 -15.21
CA ASN A 93 -0.41 -18.84 -16.52
C ASN A 93 -1.48 -18.32 -17.52
N ALA A 94 -1.05 -18.01 -18.74
CA ALA A 94 -1.93 -17.52 -19.80
C ALA A 94 -3.08 -18.47 -20.16
N ALA A 95 -2.91 -19.80 -19.93
CA ALA A 95 -3.96 -20.78 -20.10
C ALA A 95 -4.94 -20.88 -18.91
N GLY A 96 -4.80 -20.00 -17.90
CA GLY A 96 -5.65 -19.98 -16.71
C GLY A 96 -5.38 -21.11 -15.73
N ARG A 97 -4.27 -21.85 -15.88
CA ARG A 97 -3.88 -22.94 -14.98
C ARG A 97 -2.89 -22.45 -13.94
N THR A 98 -3.04 -22.92 -12.70
CA THR A 98 -2.06 -22.66 -11.63
C THR A 98 -0.68 -23.15 -12.04
N ASP A 99 0.31 -22.27 -11.94
CA ASP A 99 1.70 -22.58 -12.27
C ASP A 99 2.64 -21.99 -11.20
N ARG A 100 3.16 -22.85 -10.32
CA ARG A 100 4.04 -22.43 -9.24
C ARG A 100 5.40 -21.90 -9.71
N ARG A 101 5.82 -22.20 -10.95
CA ARG A 101 7.07 -21.67 -11.50
C ARG A 101 7.03 -20.16 -11.68
N LEU A 102 5.83 -19.58 -11.79
CA LEU A 102 5.66 -18.14 -11.90
C LEU A 102 6.09 -17.37 -10.64
N TRP A 103 6.23 -18.03 -9.49
CA TRP A 103 6.80 -17.41 -8.29
C TRP A 103 8.25 -16.94 -8.48
N TRP A 104 8.99 -17.51 -9.41
CA TRP A 104 10.36 -17.07 -9.72
C TRP A 104 10.40 -15.63 -10.25
N TRP A 105 9.30 -15.09 -10.78
CA TRP A 105 9.20 -13.68 -11.16
C TRP A 105 9.28 -12.72 -9.98
N LEU A 106 9.09 -13.18 -8.75
CA LEU A 106 9.30 -12.34 -7.56
C LEU A 106 10.75 -11.88 -7.43
N ALA A 107 11.72 -12.71 -7.75
CA ALA A 107 13.14 -12.35 -7.61
C ALA A 107 13.52 -11.11 -8.44
N PRO A 108 13.32 -11.07 -9.77
CA PRO A 108 13.61 -9.86 -10.54
C PRO A 108 12.71 -8.68 -10.14
N LEU A 109 11.46 -8.89 -9.77
CA LEU A 109 10.58 -7.81 -9.32
C LEU A 109 11.07 -7.17 -8.02
N ILE A 110 11.51 -7.95 -7.05
CA ILE A 110 12.10 -7.45 -5.79
C ILE A 110 13.38 -6.68 -6.08
N ILE A 111 14.25 -7.19 -6.96
CA ILE A 111 15.49 -6.48 -7.35
C ILE A 111 15.15 -5.15 -8.01
N VAL A 112 14.24 -5.12 -8.97
CA VAL A 112 13.82 -3.88 -9.65
C VAL A 112 13.19 -2.90 -8.66
N SER A 113 12.35 -3.39 -7.74
CA SER A 113 11.75 -2.56 -6.68
C SER A 113 12.82 -1.96 -5.77
N ALA A 114 13.82 -2.74 -5.36
CA ALA A 114 14.93 -2.24 -4.54
C ALA A 114 15.78 -1.19 -5.29
N VAL A 115 16.12 -1.43 -6.56
CA VAL A 115 16.84 -0.46 -7.40
C VAL A 115 16.03 0.81 -7.55
N TYR A 116 14.73 0.69 -7.83
CA TYR A 116 13.85 1.85 -7.93
C TYR A 116 13.83 2.64 -6.61
N ALA A 117 13.57 1.99 -5.49
CA ALA A 117 13.45 2.63 -4.19
C ALA A 117 14.77 3.31 -3.75
N LEU A 118 15.92 2.69 -4.01
CA LEU A 118 17.21 3.20 -3.54
C LEU A 118 17.87 4.22 -4.48
N MET A 119 17.57 4.16 -5.79
CA MET A 119 18.31 4.94 -6.80
C MET A 119 17.44 5.90 -7.60
N ILE A 120 16.12 5.65 -7.72
CA ILE A 120 15.28 6.36 -8.69
C ILE A 120 14.17 7.15 -7.99
N SER A 121 13.58 6.63 -6.91
CA SER A 121 12.41 7.24 -6.27
C SER A 121 12.64 8.70 -5.85
N GLY A 122 13.79 9.02 -5.28
CA GLY A 122 14.14 10.39 -4.89
C GLY A 122 14.18 11.35 -6.10
N VAL A 123 14.75 10.92 -7.23
CA VAL A 123 14.76 11.73 -8.46
C VAL A 123 13.34 11.96 -8.98
N VAL A 124 12.47 10.96 -8.88
CA VAL A 124 11.07 11.06 -9.31
C VAL A 124 10.30 12.02 -8.41
N GLU A 125 10.52 11.98 -7.09
CA GLU A 125 9.91 12.90 -6.12
C GLU A 125 10.39 14.33 -6.35
N ASP A 126 11.70 14.55 -6.53
CA ASP A 126 12.27 15.85 -6.83
C ASP A 126 11.69 16.45 -8.12
N LEU A 127 11.57 15.62 -9.19
CA LEU A 127 10.92 16.03 -10.42
C LEU A 127 9.46 16.42 -10.21
N TRP A 128 8.71 15.61 -9.44
CA TRP A 128 7.31 15.85 -9.14
C TRP A 128 7.11 17.17 -8.39
N VAL A 129 7.88 17.40 -7.34
CA VAL A 129 7.83 18.63 -6.54
C VAL A 129 8.33 19.85 -7.33
N LYS A 130 9.32 19.67 -8.22
CA LYS A 130 9.77 20.75 -9.12
C LYS A 130 8.68 21.18 -10.10
N LEU A 131 7.88 20.22 -10.61
CA LEU A 131 6.76 20.51 -11.50
C LEU A 131 5.55 21.08 -10.76
N PHE A 132 5.34 20.63 -9.53
CA PHE A 132 4.21 21.00 -8.69
C PHE A 132 4.67 21.39 -7.29
N PRO A 133 5.27 22.62 -7.09
CA PRO A 133 5.89 23.03 -5.83
C PRO A 133 4.94 23.04 -4.63
N PHE A 134 3.64 23.18 -4.87
CA PHE A 134 2.63 23.13 -3.80
C PHE A 134 2.45 21.73 -3.18
N PHE A 135 3.03 20.68 -3.76
CA PHE A 135 3.10 19.33 -3.20
C PHE A 135 4.40 19.05 -2.42
N ALA A 136 5.28 20.05 -2.25
CA ALA A 136 6.50 19.87 -1.50
C ALA A 136 6.23 19.40 -0.07
N GLU A 137 7.10 18.53 0.45
CA GLU A 137 7.02 18.05 1.83
C GLU A 137 7.26 19.23 2.79
N PRO A 138 6.31 19.57 3.70
CA PRO A 138 6.60 20.54 4.75
C PRO A 138 7.72 20.01 5.65
N ALA A 139 8.68 20.88 6.02
CA ALA A 139 9.83 20.47 6.84
C ALA A 139 9.41 19.79 8.17
N SER A 140 8.31 20.24 8.77
CA SER A 140 7.75 19.62 9.99
C SER A 140 7.15 18.24 9.79
N PHE A 141 6.94 17.79 8.54
CA PHE A 141 6.37 16.49 8.18
C PHE A 141 7.45 15.48 7.82
N SER A 142 8.69 15.93 7.61
CA SER A 142 9.76 15.07 7.14
C SER A 142 10.15 14.01 8.17
N MET A 143 9.86 12.77 7.84
CA MET A 143 10.29 11.62 8.62
C MET A 143 11.80 11.45 8.59
N ASN A 144 12.44 11.78 7.47
CA ASN A 144 13.91 11.74 7.36
C ASN A 144 14.56 12.75 8.31
N ALA A 145 14.06 13.99 8.36
CA ALA A 145 14.55 15.00 9.29
C ALA A 145 14.32 14.60 10.76
N PHE A 146 13.16 14.00 11.06
CA PHE A 146 12.84 13.47 12.38
C PHE A 146 13.84 12.38 12.78
N MET A 147 14.05 11.36 11.96
CA MET A 147 14.98 10.26 12.26
C MET A 147 16.43 10.70 12.31
N ALA A 148 16.80 11.77 11.61
CA ALA A 148 18.16 12.31 11.63
C ALA A 148 18.48 13.12 12.90
N SER A 149 17.47 13.64 13.63
CA SER A 149 17.71 14.49 14.80
C SER A 149 18.23 13.67 16.00
N PRO A 150 19.23 14.17 16.74
CA PRO A 150 19.77 13.48 17.93
C PRO A 150 18.69 13.25 19.00
N GLU A 151 17.78 14.20 19.18
CA GLU A 151 16.69 14.13 20.16
C GLU A 151 15.72 13.00 19.82
N SER A 152 15.35 12.88 18.54
CA SER A 152 14.47 11.81 18.09
C SER A 152 15.13 10.44 18.21
N ARG A 153 16.42 10.33 17.87
CA ARG A 153 17.17 9.09 18.05
C ARG A 153 17.21 8.65 19.52
N ALA A 154 17.45 9.59 20.43
CA ALA A 154 17.42 9.32 21.86
C ALA A 154 16.03 8.89 22.34
N ALA A 155 14.96 9.48 21.82
CA ALA A 155 13.57 9.11 22.13
C ALA A 155 13.15 7.75 21.51
N LEU A 156 13.76 7.38 20.40
CA LEU A 156 13.52 6.09 19.72
C LEU A 156 14.26 4.95 20.44
N ALA A 157 15.49 5.19 20.90
CA ALA A 157 16.33 4.15 21.50
C ALA A 157 15.60 3.44 22.67
N GLY A 158 15.48 2.12 22.59
CA GLY A 158 14.78 1.30 23.58
C GLY A 158 13.25 1.45 23.65
N ASN A 159 12.62 2.24 22.77
CA ASN A 159 11.17 2.45 22.77
C ASN A 159 10.43 1.33 22.02
N TRP A 160 10.40 0.13 22.60
CA TRP A 160 9.78 -1.05 21.98
C TRP A 160 8.27 -0.91 21.70
N GLY A 161 7.57 -0.04 22.45
CA GLY A 161 6.16 0.27 22.17
C GLY A 161 5.98 0.96 20.81
N LEU A 162 6.87 1.90 20.49
CA LEU A 162 6.88 2.58 19.20
C LEU A 162 7.28 1.62 18.08
N PHE A 163 8.26 0.75 18.31
CA PHE A 163 8.64 -0.28 17.35
C PHE A 163 7.48 -1.21 17.03
N LEU A 164 6.73 -1.66 18.05
CA LEU A 164 5.53 -2.47 17.84
C LEU A 164 4.45 -1.72 17.03
N LEU A 165 4.20 -0.44 17.34
CA LEU A 165 3.27 0.39 16.55
C LEU A 165 3.70 0.45 15.09
N PHE A 166 4.99 0.64 14.83
CA PHE A 166 5.53 0.65 13.49
C PHE A 166 5.35 -0.69 12.77
N LEU A 167 5.58 -1.82 13.44
CA LEU A 167 5.31 -3.15 12.87
C LEU A 167 3.83 -3.34 12.51
N VAL A 168 2.93 -2.88 13.39
CA VAL A 168 1.47 -2.88 13.11
C VAL A 168 1.19 -2.03 11.87
N GLN A 169 1.76 -0.82 11.79
CA GLN A 169 1.61 0.03 10.61
C GLN A 169 2.10 -0.66 9.35
N MET A 170 3.30 -1.23 9.35
CA MET A 170 3.86 -1.91 8.18
C MET A 170 3.00 -3.10 7.72
N PHE A 171 2.47 -3.87 8.67
CA PHE A 171 1.58 -4.98 8.36
C PHE A 171 0.28 -4.50 7.69
N PHE A 172 -0.35 -3.46 8.23
CA PHE A 172 -1.56 -2.88 7.61
C PHE A 172 -1.22 -2.15 6.31
N ASN A 173 -0.05 -1.53 6.18
CA ASN A 173 0.38 -0.86 4.97
C ASN A 173 0.48 -1.86 3.81
N THR A 174 1.39 -2.82 3.88
CA THR A 174 1.81 -3.60 2.72
C THR A 174 1.13 -4.97 2.60
N VAL A 175 0.42 -5.46 3.63
CA VAL A 175 -0.19 -6.79 3.60
C VAL A 175 -1.71 -6.72 3.54
N ILE A 176 -2.38 -6.14 4.54
CA ILE A 176 -3.83 -6.27 4.69
C ILE A 176 -4.63 -4.98 4.50
N GLY A 177 -4.02 -3.81 4.52
CA GLY A 177 -4.69 -2.54 4.24
C GLY A 177 -4.64 -2.23 2.75
N GLU A 178 -3.56 -1.59 2.30
CA GLU A 178 -3.44 -1.08 0.93
C GLU A 178 -3.49 -2.19 -0.12
N GLU A 179 -2.71 -3.26 0.05
CA GLU A 179 -2.65 -4.28 -0.99
C GLU A 179 -3.95 -5.07 -1.12
N LEU A 180 -4.63 -5.41 -0.01
CA LEU A 180 -5.94 -6.05 -0.12
C LEU A 180 -6.98 -5.13 -0.74
N LEU A 181 -6.92 -3.82 -0.48
CA LEU A 181 -7.85 -2.87 -1.08
C LEU A 181 -7.56 -2.67 -2.57
N PHE A 182 -6.31 -2.36 -2.94
CA PHE A 182 -5.96 -2.01 -4.32
C PHE A 182 -5.82 -3.25 -5.20
N ARG A 183 -5.08 -4.29 -4.77
CA ARG A 183 -4.79 -5.49 -5.59
C ARG A 183 -5.77 -6.62 -5.32
N GLY A 184 -6.35 -6.67 -4.13
CA GLY A 184 -7.36 -7.66 -3.76
C GLY A 184 -8.79 -7.27 -4.15
N ILE A 185 -9.24 -6.05 -3.82
CA ILE A 185 -10.60 -5.59 -4.14
C ILE A 185 -10.66 -4.91 -5.49
N LEU A 186 -9.95 -3.79 -5.68
CA LEU A 186 -10.13 -2.93 -6.85
C LEU A 186 -9.66 -3.61 -8.13
N LEU A 187 -8.42 -4.03 -8.22
CA LEU A 187 -7.84 -4.55 -9.46
C LEU A 187 -8.67 -5.68 -10.11
N PRO A 188 -9.12 -6.72 -9.39
CA PRO A 188 -9.97 -7.77 -9.99
C PRO A 188 -11.32 -7.27 -10.52
N ARG A 189 -11.77 -6.08 -10.07
CA ARG A 189 -13.08 -5.49 -10.37
C ARG A 189 -13.03 -4.35 -11.38
N MET A 190 -11.83 -4.02 -11.89
CA MET A 190 -11.61 -2.85 -12.76
C MET A 190 -11.63 -3.18 -14.24
N ALA A 191 -11.54 -4.45 -14.65
CA ALA A 191 -11.45 -4.85 -16.05
C ALA A 191 -12.68 -4.42 -16.87
N GLY A 192 -13.86 -4.39 -16.27
CA GLY A 192 -15.09 -3.92 -16.94
C GLY A 192 -15.09 -2.42 -17.27
N ALA A 193 -14.35 -1.61 -16.47
CA ALA A 193 -14.29 -0.16 -16.66
C ALA A 193 -13.06 0.27 -17.49
N PHE A 194 -11.91 -0.37 -17.33
CA PHE A 194 -10.63 0.04 -17.90
C PHE A 194 -10.03 -0.97 -18.88
N GLY A 195 -10.67 -2.11 -19.08
CA GLY A 195 -10.21 -3.15 -20.00
C GLY A 195 -8.78 -3.60 -19.69
N ARG A 196 -7.92 -3.60 -20.72
CA ARG A 196 -6.51 -4.00 -20.58
C ARG A 196 -5.64 -3.03 -19.77
N TRP A 197 -6.12 -1.82 -19.48
CA TRP A 197 -5.42 -0.76 -18.77
C TRP A 197 -5.78 -0.69 -17.29
N ASP A 198 -6.53 -1.69 -16.78
CA ASP A 198 -6.97 -1.76 -15.39
C ASP A 198 -5.82 -1.66 -14.37
N TRP A 199 -4.68 -2.28 -14.67
CA TRP A 199 -3.47 -2.20 -13.84
C TRP A 199 -2.88 -0.80 -13.78
N LEU A 200 -2.86 -0.07 -14.90
CA LEU A 200 -2.37 1.31 -14.95
C LEU A 200 -3.31 2.25 -14.19
N ALA A 201 -4.63 2.13 -14.42
CA ALA A 201 -5.62 2.89 -13.67
C ALA A 201 -5.55 2.59 -12.16
N ASN A 202 -5.33 1.33 -11.77
CA ASN A 202 -5.14 0.93 -10.37
C ASN A 202 -3.93 1.60 -9.74
N GLY A 203 -2.78 1.61 -10.43
CA GLY A 203 -1.56 2.25 -9.92
C GLY A 203 -1.66 3.77 -9.88
N ILE A 204 -2.31 4.40 -10.86
CA ILE A 204 -2.57 5.84 -10.82
C ILE A 204 -3.46 6.19 -9.62
N LEU A 205 -4.55 5.47 -9.40
CA LEU A 205 -5.40 5.66 -8.23
C LEU A 205 -4.64 5.41 -6.92
N PHE A 206 -3.73 4.43 -6.89
CA PHE A 206 -2.86 4.18 -5.75
C PHE A 206 -1.91 5.37 -5.50
N GLY A 207 -1.29 5.94 -6.53
CA GLY A 207 -0.48 7.14 -6.39
C GLY A 207 -1.29 8.31 -5.83
N PHE A 208 -2.43 8.61 -6.42
CA PHE A 208 -3.31 9.68 -5.97
C PHE A 208 -4.00 9.42 -4.62
N TYR A 209 -4.06 8.19 -4.14
CA TYR A 209 -4.48 7.87 -2.78
C TYR A 209 -3.57 8.52 -1.72
N HIS A 210 -2.30 8.79 -2.03
CA HIS A 210 -1.32 9.37 -1.12
C HIS A 210 -1.49 10.89 -0.90
N TRP A 211 -2.75 11.40 -0.85
CA TRP A 211 -3.02 12.80 -0.49
C TRP A 211 -2.47 13.21 0.87
N HIS A 212 -2.24 12.28 1.78
CA HIS A 212 -1.63 12.52 3.07
C HIS A 212 -0.10 12.78 3.00
N GLN A 213 0.52 12.47 1.85
CA GLN A 213 1.92 12.73 1.51
C GLN A 213 2.08 12.96 0.00
N PRO A 214 1.60 14.11 -0.50
CA PRO A 214 1.45 14.34 -1.94
C PRO A 214 2.79 14.45 -2.70
N TRP A 215 3.90 14.67 -2.02
CA TRP A 215 5.24 14.65 -2.59
C TRP A 215 5.61 13.28 -3.19
N GLY A 216 5.13 12.19 -2.62
CA GLY A 216 5.38 10.82 -3.10
C GLY A 216 4.40 10.30 -4.15
N MET A 217 3.40 11.08 -4.61
CA MET A 217 2.32 10.59 -5.48
C MET A 217 2.81 10.00 -6.80
N LEU A 218 3.74 10.67 -7.48
CA LEU A 218 4.26 10.18 -8.76
C LEU A 218 5.03 8.87 -8.59
N GLY A 219 5.89 8.82 -7.57
CA GLY A 219 6.62 7.59 -7.22
C GLY A 219 5.68 6.44 -6.93
N SER A 220 4.69 6.66 -6.06
CA SER A 220 3.68 5.67 -5.72
C SER A 220 2.81 5.25 -6.92
N ALA A 221 2.55 6.13 -7.90
CA ALA A 221 1.84 5.77 -9.13
C ALA A 221 2.68 4.84 -10.03
N ILE A 222 3.99 5.07 -10.11
CA ILE A 222 4.93 4.23 -10.86
C ILE A 222 5.04 2.85 -10.22
N ASP A 223 5.36 2.79 -8.92
CA ASP A 223 5.44 1.54 -8.15
C ASP A 223 4.12 0.77 -8.22
N GLY A 224 3.04 1.47 -7.90
CA GLY A 224 1.70 0.93 -7.88
C GLY A 224 1.29 0.32 -9.21
N SER A 225 1.66 0.94 -10.32
CA SER A 225 1.35 0.44 -11.66
C SER A 225 2.24 -0.72 -12.05
N LEU A 226 3.57 -0.50 -12.08
CA LEU A 226 4.51 -1.39 -12.73
C LEU A 226 4.94 -2.56 -11.84
N LEU A 227 5.12 -2.31 -10.53
CA LEU A 227 5.71 -3.28 -9.62
C LEU A 227 4.65 -4.06 -8.83
N TYR A 228 3.46 -3.47 -8.60
CA TYR A 228 2.42 -4.11 -7.79
C TYR A 228 1.21 -4.55 -8.63
N ALA A 229 0.56 -3.63 -9.38
CA ALA A 229 -0.68 -3.94 -10.09
C ALA A 229 -0.44 -4.79 -11.35
N LEU A 230 0.56 -4.46 -12.18
CA LEU A 230 0.83 -5.20 -13.41
C LEU A 230 1.14 -6.68 -13.14
N PRO A 231 2.09 -7.07 -12.26
CA PRO A 231 2.34 -8.49 -12.00
C PRO A 231 1.15 -9.16 -11.30
N SER A 232 0.46 -8.49 -10.38
CA SER A 232 -0.75 -9.03 -9.76
C SER A 232 -1.84 -9.35 -10.79
N ARG A 233 -2.01 -8.50 -11.82
CA ARG A 233 -2.94 -8.70 -12.93
C ARG A 233 -2.51 -9.83 -13.87
N LEU A 234 -1.25 -9.83 -14.27
CA LEU A 234 -0.71 -10.83 -15.21
C LEU A 234 -0.84 -12.25 -14.65
N PHE A 235 -0.54 -12.40 -13.36
CA PHE A 235 -0.57 -13.70 -12.68
C PHE A 235 -1.88 -13.96 -11.92
N LYS A 236 -2.83 -13.01 -11.94
CA LYS A 236 -4.10 -13.06 -11.19
C LYS A 236 -3.89 -13.47 -9.73
N SER A 237 -2.88 -12.88 -9.11
CA SER A 237 -2.47 -13.15 -7.75
C SER A 237 -2.04 -11.86 -7.06
N ALA A 238 -2.79 -11.43 -6.05
CA ALA A 238 -2.47 -10.24 -5.25
C ALA A 238 -1.18 -10.42 -4.43
N TRP A 239 -0.72 -11.66 -4.26
CA TRP A 239 0.53 -11.95 -3.57
C TRP A 239 1.74 -11.29 -4.21
N PHE A 240 1.73 -11.03 -5.52
CA PHE A 240 2.84 -10.33 -6.19
C PHE A 240 2.95 -8.90 -5.68
N GLY A 241 1.86 -8.14 -5.63
CA GLY A 241 1.84 -6.81 -5.04
C GLY A 241 2.25 -6.86 -3.56
N ILE A 242 1.61 -7.73 -2.77
CA ILE A 242 1.89 -7.88 -1.33
C ILE A 242 3.38 -8.15 -1.08
N ILE A 243 3.98 -9.13 -1.73
CA ILE A 243 5.37 -9.53 -1.47
C ILE A 243 6.35 -8.46 -1.93
N VAL A 244 6.16 -7.88 -3.11
CA VAL A 244 7.06 -6.85 -3.63
C VAL A 244 6.97 -5.58 -2.79
N HIS A 245 5.77 -5.13 -2.44
CA HIS A 245 5.56 -3.97 -1.58
C HIS A 245 6.09 -4.22 -0.15
N SER A 246 5.93 -5.43 0.39
CA SER A 246 6.47 -5.78 1.71
C SER A 246 8.00 -5.75 1.78
N GLY A 247 8.70 -5.81 0.66
CA GLY A 247 10.15 -5.60 0.61
C GLY A 247 10.56 -4.24 1.20
N GLN A 248 9.80 -3.19 0.90
CA GLN A 248 9.98 -1.86 1.48
C GLN A 248 9.77 -1.86 3.00
N SER A 249 8.72 -2.53 3.49
CA SER A 249 8.45 -2.66 4.93
C SER A 249 9.57 -3.39 5.67
N VAL A 250 10.14 -4.42 5.06
CA VAL A 250 11.30 -5.14 5.62
C VAL A 250 12.49 -4.20 5.76
N TYR A 251 12.81 -3.43 4.72
CA TYR A 251 13.90 -2.45 4.75
C TYR A 251 13.73 -1.43 5.90
N PHE A 252 12.57 -0.78 5.99
CA PHE A 252 12.29 0.20 7.05
C PHE A 252 12.27 -0.43 8.45
N THR A 253 11.84 -1.69 8.57
CA THR A 253 11.86 -2.41 9.85
C THR A 253 13.28 -2.59 10.35
N PHE A 254 14.22 -3.00 9.48
CA PHE A 254 15.62 -3.13 9.86
C PHE A 254 16.28 -1.78 10.15
N LEU A 255 15.95 -0.73 9.39
CA LEU A 255 16.44 0.62 9.65
C LEU A 255 16.01 1.09 11.06
N LEU A 256 14.71 0.98 11.37
CA LEU A 256 14.18 1.37 12.67
C LEU A 256 14.76 0.50 13.81
N LEU A 257 14.91 -0.81 13.59
CA LEU A 257 15.53 -1.70 14.57
C LEU A 257 16.96 -1.27 14.88
N GLY A 258 17.74 -0.85 13.88
CA GLY A 258 19.07 -0.30 14.07
C GLY A 258 19.08 0.94 14.95
N LEU A 259 18.15 1.87 14.74
CA LEU A 259 17.95 3.05 15.59
C LEU A 259 17.55 2.67 17.02
N MET A 260 16.63 1.70 17.18
CA MET A 260 16.18 1.20 18.48
C MET A 260 17.30 0.57 19.31
N LEU A 261 18.24 -0.09 18.63
CA LEU A 261 19.40 -0.74 19.27
C LEU A 261 20.60 0.21 19.45
N GLY A 262 20.48 1.48 19.01
CA GLY A 262 21.58 2.45 19.05
C GLY A 262 22.73 2.10 18.09
N LEU A 263 22.48 1.29 17.06
CA LEU A 263 23.49 0.85 16.07
C LEU A 263 23.63 1.81 14.88
N ALA A 264 22.66 2.69 14.66
CA ALA A 264 22.68 3.70 13.61
C ALA A 264 23.20 5.03 14.18
N ASN A 265 24.40 5.42 13.79
CA ASN A 265 25.03 6.71 14.08
C ASN A 265 24.60 7.78 13.07
#